data_81c284838d99d146a6c9b793e7a7603e
#
_entry.id   81c284838d99d146a6c9b793e7a7603e
#
_cell.length_a   1.000
_cell.length_b   1.000
_cell.length_c   1.000
_cell.angle_alpha   90.00
_cell.angle_beta   90.00
_cell.angle_gamma   90.00
#
_symmetry.space_group_name_H-M   'P 1'
#
loop_
_entity.id
_entity.type
_entity.pdbx_description
1 polymer ?
#
loop_
_entity_poly.entity_id
_entity_poly.type
_entity_poly.pdbx_seq_one_letter_code
_entity_poly.pdbx_strand_id
1 'polypeptide(L)'
;MAQINPDKCIGCKICMTYCTVDAIYHDGKKCTINQDECTECYVCLRQQICPKNAIQAIELDNFYKQFQHVMSDPVENHGVTGVTGRGTEEVKTNDVSGRVKKGEVGVCIDMGRPGVGVYLRDAEKVAMACAQSGLELQSANHTPLGALMPDLTTGKLVEECHDYHLLSVIIEGKCPQENLIHVIAALQEVEKEIDTVFSLGLILRVDENGTTDALDCLSELNVDLPYRGKVNVGLGLPLSLA
;
A
#
# COMPACT_ATOMS: atom_id res chain seq x y z
N MET A 1 11.43 -5.32 -16.37
CA MET A 1 11.66 -3.92 -15.98
C MET A 1 11.31 -2.97 -17.12
N ALA A 2 10.81 -1.79 -16.81
CA ALA A 2 10.65 -0.72 -17.79
C ALA A 2 12.02 -0.12 -18.16
N GLN A 3 12.31 0.00 -19.46
CA GLN A 3 13.56 0.59 -19.97
C GLN A 3 13.31 1.52 -21.14
N ILE A 4 14.21 2.49 -21.33
CA ILE A 4 14.23 3.34 -22.52
C ILE A 4 15.41 2.93 -23.39
N ASN A 5 15.08 2.46 -24.62
CA ASN A 5 16.10 2.14 -25.62
C ASN A 5 16.79 3.45 -26.09
N PRO A 6 18.09 3.64 -25.83
CA PRO A 6 18.79 4.86 -26.16
C PRO A 6 18.90 5.11 -27.68
N ASP A 7 18.90 4.06 -28.52
CA ASP A 7 19.01 4.23 -29.97
C ASP A 7 17.71 4.76 -30.60
N LYS A 8 16.58 4.49 -29.98
CA LYS A 8 15.26 4.99 -30.41
C LYS A 8 14.88 6.32 -29.76
N CYS A 9 15.42 6.63 -28.58
CA CYS A 9 15.08 7.83 -27.84
C CYS A 9 15.58 9.09 -28.55
N ILE A 10 14.69 10.07 -28.72
CA ILE A 10 15.01 11.38 -29.33
C ILE A 10 15.07 12.53 -28.30
N GLY A 11 15.00 12.23 -27.02
CA GLY A 11 15.10 13.22 -25.94
C GLY A 11 13.92 14.19 -25.84
N CYS A 12 12.71 13.83 -26.32
CA CYS A 12 11.55 14.73 -26.35
C CYS A 12 10.93 15.02 -24.98
N LYS A 13 11.34 14.33 -23.91
CA LYS A 13 10.92 14.49 -22.50
C LYS A 13 9.46 14.16 -22.17
N ILE A 14 8.64 13.75 -23.13
CA ILE A 14 7.22 13.44 -22.91
C ILE A 14 7.05 12.40 -21.80
N CYS A 15 7.90 11.36 -21.76
CA CYS A 15 7.82 10.29 -20.79
C CYS A 15 7.99 10.76 -19.32
N MET A 16 8.74 11.84 -19.11
CA MET A 16 8.94 12.38 -17.76
C MET A 16 7.63 12.84 -17.12
N THR A 17 6.72 13.45 -17.90
CA THR A 17 5.44 13.94 -17.40
C THR A 17 4.43 12.83 -17.06
N TYR A 18 4.71 11.59 -17.48
CA TYR A 18 3.87 10.43 -17.22
C TYR A 18 4.44 9.50 -16.14
N CYS A 19 5.65 9.79 -15.66
CA CYS A 19 6.23 9.00 -14.59
C CYS A 19 5.52 9.32 -13.27
N THR A 20 4.99 8.29 -12.63
CA THR A 20 4.19 8.45 -11.40
C THR A 20 5.04 8.74 -10.15
N VAL A 21 6.37 8.62 -10.26
CA VAL A 21 7.32 8.81 -9.15
C VAL A 21 8.59 9.55 -9.61
N ASP A 22 8.51 10.28 -10.73
CA ASP A 22 9.61 11.07 -11.30
C ASP A 22 10.92 10.29 -11.59
N ALA A 23 10.83 8.96 -11.70
CA ALA A 23 11.99 8.11 -11.96
C ALA A 23 12.62 8.29 -13.36
N ILE A 24 11.96 9.04 -14.27
CA ILE A 24 12.48 9.29 -15.63
C ILE A 24 13.14 10.66 -15.66
N TYR A 25 14.41 10.69 -15.97
CA TYR A 25 15.17 11.92 -16.09
C TYR A 25 15.81 12.09 -17.49
N HIS A 26 16.26 13.31 -17.81
CA HIS A 26 16.91 13.65 -19.07
C HIS A 26 18.38 14.01 -18.83
N ASP A 27 19.31 13.28 -19.45
CA ASP A 27 20.77 13.43 -19.27
C ASP A 27 21.41 14.56 -20.09
N GLY A 28 20.60 15.40 -20.75
CA GLY A 28 21.04 16.43 -21.68
C GLY A 28 20.86 16.05 -23.16
N LYS A 29 20.69 14.76 -23.46
CA LYS A 29 20.49 14.23 -24.83
C LYS A 29 19.28 13.31 -24.93
N LYS A 30 19.10 12.40 -23.98
CA LYS A 30 18.09 11.33 -24.00
C LYS A 30 17.44 11.21 -22.63
N CYS A 31 16.31 10.51 -22.59
CA CYS A 31 15.68 10.15 -21.31
C CYS A 31 16.18 8.77 -20.87
N THR A 32 16.31 8.62 -19.55
CA THR A 32 16.72 7.38 -18.87
C THR A 32 15.82 7.15 -17.69
N ILE A 33 15.61 5.89 -17.30
CA ILE A 33 14.86 5.52 -16.08
C ILE A 33 15.87 5.21 -14.97
N ASN A 34 15.76 5.90 -13.84
CA ASN A 34 16.42 5.50 -12.62
C ASN A 34 15.69 4.27 -12.06
N GLN A 35 16.38 3.12 -12.05
CA GLN A 35 15.79 1.85 -11.67
C GLN A 35 15.56 1.71 -10.17
N ASP A 36 16.28 2.49 -9.36
CA ASP A 36 16.11 2.52 -7.90
C ASP A 36 14.83 3.27 -7.49
N GLU A 37 14.45 4.28 -8.31
CA GLU A 37 13.22 5.05 -8.09
C GLU A 37 11.99 4.45 -8.80
N CYS A 38 12.21 3.66 -9.85
CA CYS A 38 11.13 3.11 -10.67
C CYS A 38 10.31 2.08 -9.89
N THR A 39 9.01 2.29 -9.79
CA THR A 39 8.07 1.37 -9.13
C THR A 39 7.57 0.24 -10.02
N GLU A 40 8.02 0.14 -11.26
CA GLU A 40 7.56 -0.83 -12.27
C GLU A 40 6.04 -0.80 -12.53
N CYS A 41 5.39 0.34 -12.34
CA CYS A 41 3.94 0.52 -12.54
C CYS A 41 3.50 0.50 -14.02
N TYR A 42 4.43 0.54 -14.94
CA TYR A 42 4.21 0.47 -16.40
C TYR A 42 3.25 1.52 -16.99
N VAL A 43 2.94 2.60 -16.29
CA VAL A 43 2.11 3.69 -16.82
C VAL A 43 2.71 4.25 -18.11
N CYS A 44 4.03 4.49 -18.13
CA CYS A 44 4.75 4.98 -19.30
C CYS A 44 4.71 4.04 -20.51
N LEU A 45 4.53 2.73 -20.27
CA LEU A 45 4.36 1.70 -21.31
C LEU A 45 2.92 1.62 -21.79
N ARG A 46 1.96 1.47 -20.85
CA ARG A 46 0.54 1.30 -21.18
C ARG A 46 -0.06 2.47 -21.94
N GLN A 47 0.36 3.68 -21.61
CA GLN A 47 -0.13 4.88 -22.28
C GLN A 47 0.48 5.12 -23.67
N GLN A 48 1.43 4.27 -24.09
CA GLN A 48 2.09 4.34 -25.42
C GLN A 48 2.56 5.76 -25.79
N ILE A 49 3.03 6.49 -24.79
CA ILE A 49 3.35 7.93 -24.89
C ILE A 49 4.58 8.24 -25.74
N CYS A 50 5.44 7.24 -25.99
CA CYS A 50 6.67 7.47 -26.72
C CYS A 50 6.43 7.47 -28.23
N PRO A 51 6.63 8.61 -28.95
CA PRO A 51 6.38 8.69 -30.40
C PRO A 51 7.38 7.85 -31.21
N LYS A 52 8.44 7.34 -30.59
CA LYS A 52 9.47 6.50 -31.18
C LYS A 52 9.46 5.06 -30.67
N ASN A 53 8.47 4.68 -29.86
CA ASN A 53 8.40 3.37 -29.22
C ASN A 53 9.73 2.99 -28.55
N ALA A 54 10.38 3.96 -27.89
CA ALA A 54 11.66 3.73 -27.21
C ALA A 54 11.48 3.07 -25.84
N ILE A 55 10.30 3.20 -25.20
CA ILE A 55 10.03 2.57 -23.91
C ILE A 55 9.62 1.12 -24.16
N GLN A 56 10.24 0.21 -23.43
CA GLN A 56 10.00 -1.23 -23.59
C GLN A 56 10.03 -1.92 -22.22
N ALA A 57 9.29 -3.02 -22.08
CA ALA A 57 9.41 -3.92 -20.95
C ALA A 57 10.48 -4.97 -21.25
N ILE A 58 11.33 -5.25 -20.28
CA ILE A 58 12.21 -6.41 -20.26
C ILE A 58 11.78 -7.34 -19.13
N GLU A 59 12.19 -8.60 -19.20
CA GLU A 59 11.86 -9.62 -18.21
C GLU A 59 12.27 -9.18 -16.80
N LEU A 60 11.42 -9.52 -15.83
CA LEU A 60 11.68 -9.30 -14.40
C LEU A 60 12.42 -10.53 -13.87
N ASP A 61 13.65 -10.35 -13.46
CA ASP A 61 14.64 -11.39 -13.22
C ASP A 61 14.56 -12.06 -11.84
N ASN A 62 13.81 -11.47 -10.90
CA ASN A 62 13.69 -12.02 -9.55
C ASN A 62 12.30 -11.78 -8.93
N PHE A 63 12.03 -12.50 -7.83
CA PHE A 63 10.78 -12.44 -7.10
C PHE A 63 10.42 -11.02 -6.65
N TYR A 64 11.37 -10.25 -6.12
CA TYR A 64 11.08 -8.92 -5.57
C TYR A 64 10.73 -7.91 -6.66
N LYS A 65 11.36 -8.02 -7.84
CA LYS A 65 11.00 -7.20 -9.02
C LYS A 65 9.61 -7.56 -9.55
N GLN A 66 9.26 -8.84 -9.56
CA GLN A 66 7.91 -9.29 -9.92
C GLN A 66 6.89 -8.79 -8.89
N PHE A 67 7.20 -8.90 -7.61
CA PHE A 67 6.36 -8.38 -6.52
C PHE A 67 6.16 -6.87 -6.66
N GLN A 68 7.25 -6.11 -6.86
CA GLN A 68 7.22 -4.66 -7.09
C GLN A 68 6.28 -4.30 -8.24
N HIS A 69 6.38 -5.00 -9.36
CA HIS A 69 5.53 -4.77 -10.53
C HIS A 69 4.06 -5.07 -10.22
N VAL A 70 3.75 -6.25 -9.71
CA VAL A 70 2.36 -6.66 -9.40
C VAL A 70 1.71 -5.72 -8.39
N MET A 71 2.46 -5.23 -7.41
CA MET A 71 1.95 -4.28 -6.41
C MET A 71 1.75 -2.86 -6.95
N SER A 72 2.47 -2.50 -8.02
CA SER A 72 2.48 -1.14 -8.56
C SER A 72 1.66 -0.99 -9.84
N ASP A 73 1.46 -2.06 -10.60
CA ASP A 73 0.66 -2.05 -11.84
C ASP A 73 -0.82 -2.34 -11.51
N PRO A 74 -1.74 -1.37 -11.74
CA PRO A 74 -3.14 -1.52 -11.34
C PRO A 74 -3.95 -2.53 -12.17
N VAL A 75 -3.38 -3.07 -13.25
CA VAL A 75 -4.07 -4.06 -14.11
C VAL A 75 -3.56 -5.48 -13.91
N GLU A 76 -2.45 -5.65 -13.19
CA GLU A 76 -1.94 -6.97 -12.85
C GLU A 76 -2.72 -7.60 -11.68
N ASN A 77 -2.81 -8.94 -11.70
CA ASN A 77 -3.44 -9.71 -10.63
C ASN A 77 -2.37 -10.30 -9.71
N HIS A 78 -2.54 -10.12 -8.42
CA HIS A 78 -1.69 -10.80 -7.45
C HIS A 78 -1.98 -12.30 -7.43
N GLY A 79 -0.93 -13.14 -7.59
CA GLY A 79 -1.07 -14.58 -7.81
C GLY A 79 -1.73 -15.36 -6.68
N VAL A 80 -1.63 -14.88 -5.43
CA VAL A 80 -2.23 -15.54 -4.25
C VAL A 80 -3.66 -15.04 -4.02
N THR A 81 -3.85 -13.72 -4.01
CA THR A 81 -5.18 -13.14 -3.68
C THR A 81 -6.11 -13.08 -4.89
N GLY A 82 -5.58 -13.14 -6.11
CA GLY A 82 -6.36 -12.98 -7.34
C GLY A 82 -6.92 -11.58 -7.56
N VAL A 83 -6.52 -10.61 -6.72
CA VAL A 83 -7.00 -9.22 -6.75
C VAL A 83 -6.05 -8.35 -7.55
N THR A 84 -6.60 -7.43 -8.34
CA THR A 84 -5.84 -6.46 -9.13
C THR A 84 -5.27 -5.32 -8.29
N GLY A 85 -4.34 -4.57 -8.88
CA GLY A 85 -3.72 -3.43 -8.23
C GLY A 85 -2.86 -3.87 -7.06
N ARG A 86 -3.09 -3.35 -5.87
CA ARG A 86 -2.31 -3.68 -4.67
C ARG A 86 -2.50 -5.11 -4.15
N GLY A 87 -3.29 -5.94 -4.85
CA GLY A 87 -3.48 -7.36 -4.55
C GLY A 87 -4.16 -7.64 -3.22
N THR A 88 -4.82 -6.66 -2.62
CA THR A 88 -5.54 -6.82 -1.35
C THR A 88 -7.03 -6.55 -1.54
N GLU A 89 -7.87 -7.34 -0.88
CA GLU A 89 -9.27 -6.99 -0.72
C GLU A 89 -9.35 -5.61 -0.09
N GLU A 90 -10.16 -4.71 -0.67
CA GLU A 90 -10.30 -3.38 -0.09
C GLU A 90 -11.09 -3.43 1.22
N VAL A 91 -10.40 -3.74 2.30
CA VAL A 91 -10.88 -3.72 3.68
C VAL A 91 -11.56 -2.39 4.03
N LYS A 92 -11.14 -1.30 3.39
CA LYS A 92 -11.75 0.03 3.50
C LYS A 92 -13.23 0.09 3.14
N THR A 93 -13.73 -0.90 2.41
CA THR A 93 -15.10 -0.88 1.93
C THR A 93 -16.00 -1.84 2.66
N ASN A 94 -15.54 -3.05 2.92
CA ASN A 94 -16.32 -4.11 3.52
C ASN A 94 -15.42 -5.15 4.16
N ASP A 95 -15.77 -5.65 5.33
CA ASP A 95 -15.21 -6.87 5.88
C ASP A 95 -15.92 -8.10 5.27
N VAL A 96 -15.69 -8.33 3.97
CA VAL A 96 -16.38 -9.39 3.21
C VAL A 96 -16.13 -10.78 3.80
N SER A 97 -14.94 -10.99 4.35
CA SER A 97 -14.53 -12.26 4.97
C SER A 97 -14.96 -12.41 6.44
N GLY A 98 -15.52 -11.36 7.04
CA GLY A 98 -15.99 -11.39 8.44
C GLY A 98 -14.86 -11.61 9.46
N ARG A 99 -13.67 -11.07 9.20
CA ARG A 99 -12.49 -11.24 10.06
C ARG A 99 -12.55 -10.40 11.34
N VAL A 100 -13.19 -9.24 11.26
CA VAL A 100 -13.32 -8.32 12.39
C VAL A 100 -14.56 -8.69 13.20
N LYS A 101 -14.37 -9.12 14.45
CA LYS A 101 -15.43 -9.55 15.34
C LYS A 101 -15.94 -8.40 16.22
N LYS A 102 -17.01 -8.65 16.96
CA LYS A 102 -17.51 -7.69 17.95
C LYS A 102 -16.44 -7.44 19.02
N GLY A 103 -16.15 -6.18 19.32
CA GLY A 103 -15.07 -5.78 20.23
C GLY A 103 -13.69 -5.70 19.57
N GLU A 104 -13.59 -5.95 18.26
CA GLU A 104 -12.39 -5.77 17.47
C GLU A 104 -12.55 -4.59 16.49
N VAL A 105 -11.42 -4.04 16.10
CA VAL A 105 -11.29 -3.02 15.04
C VAL A 105 -10.36 -3.54 13.97
N GLY A 106 -10.79 -3.50 12.72
CA GLY A 106 -9.92 -3.72 11.57
C GLY A 106 -9.18 -2.42 11.23
N VAL A 107 -7.89 -2.52 10.95
CA VAL A 107 -7.00 -1.40 10.65
C VAL A 107 -6.36 -1.63 9.29
N CYS A 108 -6.43 -0.63 8.42
CA CYS A 108 -5.84 -0.62 7.10
C CYS A 108 -4.99 0.64 6.94
N ILE A 109 -3.69 0.48 6.78
CA ILE A 109 -2.74 1.57 6.55
C ILE A 109 -2.32 1.50 5.08
N ASP A 110 -2.78 2.45 4.30
CA ASP A 110 -2.57 2.55 2.86
C ASP A 110 -1.41 3.50 2.60
N MET A 111 -0.21 2.95 2.39
CA MET A 111 1.05 3.67 2.24
C MET A 111 1.38 3.94 0.77
N GLY A 112 2.03 5.06 0.53
CA GLY A 112 2.46 5.51 -0.79
C GLY A 112 1.31 6.08 -1.63
N ARG A 113 1.67 6.95 -2.57
CA ARG A 113 0.77 7.57 -3.55
C ARG A 113 1.55 7.90 -4.82
N PRO A 114 0.88 8.08 -5.97
CA PRO A 114 1.53 8.70 -7.12
C PRO A 114 2.21 10.02 -6.73
N GLY A 115 3.44 10.22 -7.17
CA GLY A 115 4.28 11.35 -6.81
C GLY A 115 5.24 11.10 -5.64
N VAL A 116 4.97 10.10 -4.80
CA VAL A 116 5.81 9.78 -3.64
C VAL A 116 6.28 8.32 -3.68
N GLY A 117 5.34 7.37 -3.86
CA GLY A 117 5.62 5.94 -3.69
C GLY A 117 5.91 5.55 -2.24
N VAL A 118 6.43 4.34 -2.03
CA VAL A 118 6.85 3.83 -0.73
C VAL A 118 7.98 2.83 -0.89
N TYR A 119 9.08 2.99 -0.17
CA TYR A 119 10.10 1.96 -0.03
C TYR A 119 9.66 0.91 1.00
N LEU A 120 9.97 -0.35 0.75
CA LEU A 120 9.57 -1.43 1.69
C LEU A 120 10.24 -1.30 3.06
N ARG A 121 11.41 -0.67 3.17
CA ARG A 121 12.03 -0.31 4.46
C ARG A 121 11.17 0.64 5.32
N ASP A 122 10.40 1.54 4.68
CA ASP A 122 9.48 2.42 5.41
C ASP A 122 8.15 1.70 5.74
N ALA A 123 7.70 0.81 4.87
CA ALA A 123 6.58 -0.08 5.17
C ALA A 123 6.90 -1.01 6.36
N GLU A 124 8.14 -1.51 6.46
CA GLU A 124 8.60 -2.30 7.62
C GLU A 124 8.49 -1.50 8.92
N LYS A 125 8.98 -0.25 8.96
CA LYS A 125 8.90 0.58 10.17
C LYS A 125 7.46 0.69 10.68
N VAL A 126 6.52 0.96 9.76
CA VAL A 126 5.10 1.07 10.11
C VAL A 126 4.53 -0.27 10.56
N ALA A 127 4.83 -1.36 9.86
CA ALA A 127 4.38 -2.70 10.24
C ALA A 127 4.89 -3.12 11.63
N MET A 128 6.16 -2.83 11.92
CA MET A 128 6.78 -3.10 13.23
C MET A 128 6.12 -2.27 14.34
N ALA A 129 5.91 -0.97 14.12
CA ALA A 129 5.23 -0.11 15.09
C ALA A 129 3.81 -0.61 15.39
N CYS A 130 3.07 -1.03 14.36
CA CYS A 130 1.75 -1.61 14.51
C CYS A 130 1.77 -2.94 15.27
N ALA A 131 2.66 -3.85 14.93
CA ALA A 131 2.79 -5.14 15.64
C ALA A 131 3.12 -4.93 17.12
N GLN A 132 4.07 -4.04 17.43
CA GLN A 132 4.46 -3.71 18.80
C GLN A 132 3.33 -3.06 19.61
N SER A 133 2.43 -2.33 18.96
CA SER A 133 1.25 -1.72 19.60
C SER A 133 0.07 -2.68 19.74
N GLY A 134 0.22 -3.95 19.35
CA GLY A 134 -0.80 -4.99 19.52
C GLY A 134 -1.74 -5.16 18.33
N LEU A 135 -1.36 -4.68 17.14
CA LEU A 135 -2.08 -5.00 15.91
C LEU A 135 -1.70 -6.42 15.44
N GLU A 136 -2.68 -7.31 15.31
CA GLU A 136 -2.54 -8.62 14.68
C GLU A 136 -2.48 -8.44 13.15
N LEU A 137 -1.27 -8.49 12.58
CA LEU A 137 -1.05 -8.32 11.16
C LEU A 137 -1.60 -9.49 10.32
N GLN A 138 -2.08 -9.18 9.12
CA GLN A 138 -2.64 -10.17 8.21
C GLN A 138 -1.57 -10.94 7.44
N SER A 139 -1.82 -12.24 7.23
CA SER A 139 -0.95 -13.13 6.50
C SER A 139 -1.01 -12.94 4.98
N ALA A 140 -0.09 -13.60 4.26
CA ALA A 140 -0.01 -13.61 2.80
C ALA A 140 -1.32 -14.06 2.08
N ASN A 141 -2.17 -14.81 2.76
CA ASN A 141 -3.46 -15.23 2.19
C ASN A 141 -4.46 -14.08 2.05
N HIS A 142 -4.25 -12.98 2.75
CA HIS A 142 -5.15 -11.84 2.80
C HIS A 142 -4.54 -10.55 2.29
N THR A 143 -3.24 -10.37 2.49
CA THR A 143 -2.51 -9.18 2.01
C THR A 143 -1.15 -9.58 1.45
N PRO A 144 -0.77 -9.10 0.26
CA PRO A 144 0.51 -9.45 -0.36
C PRO A 144 1.73 -9.17 0.52
N LEU A 145 1.72 -8.07 1.29
CA LEU A 145 2.83 -7.71 2.16
C LEU A 145 3.15 -8.79 3.19
N GLY A 146 2.15 -9.56 3.62
CA GLY A 146 2.34 -10.69 4.53
C GLY A 146 3.28 -11.78 3.98
N ALA A 147 3.46 -11.87 2.66
CA ALA A 147 4.42 -12.80 2.05
C ALA A 147 5.89 -12.39 2.28
N LEU A 148 6.13 -11.13 2.62
CA LEU A 148 7.48 -10.61 2.93
C LEU A 148 7.77 -10.61 4.43
N MET A 149 6.83 -11.04 5.28
CA MET A 149 6.96 -11.09 6.74
C MET A 149 7.16 -12.53 7.20
N PRO A 150 8.40 -12.94 7.54
CA PRO A 150 8.66 -14.28 8.09
C PRO A 150 7.94 -14.55 9.41
N ASP A 151 7.75 -13.49 10.20
CA ASP A 151 7.05 -13.53 11.48
C ASP A 151 6.13 -12.30 11.60
N LEU A 152 4.82 -12.53 11.47
CA LEU A 152 3.79 -11.49 11.55
C LEU A 152 3.74 -10.79 12.91
N THR A 153 4.20 -11.45 13.98
CA THR A 153 4.16 -10.86 15.33
C THR A 153 5.17 -9.74 15.50
N THR A 154 6.19 -9.68 14.64
CA THR A 154 7.22 -8.65 14.67
C THR A 154 6.97 -7.51 13.68
N GLY A 155 6.24 -7.77 12.61
CA GLY A 155 6.08 -6.84 11.48
C GLY A 155 7.33 -6.67 10.62
N LYS A 156 8.43 -7.41 10.92
CA LYS A 156 9.68 -7.35 10.16
C LYS A 156 9.52 -7.95 8.78
N LEU A 157 10.05 -7.26 7.78
CA LEU A 157 10.18 -7.77 6.42
C LEU A 157 11.55 -8.46 6.23
N VAL A 158 11.67 -9.24 5.16
CA VAL A 158 12.98 -9.75 4.71
C VAL A 158 13.86 -8.59 4.23
N GLU A 159 15.13 -8.56 4.62
CA GLU A 159 16.05 -7.43 4.34
C GLU A 159 16.24 -7.21 2.83
N GLU A 160 16.21 -8.28 2.04
CA GLU A 160 16.41 -8.23 0.59
C GLU A 160 15.35 -7.40 -0.15
N CYS A 161 14.21 -7.12 0.49
CA CYS A 161 13.15 -6.33 -0.14
C CYS A 161 13.23 -4.82 0.18
N HIS A 162 14.05 -4.38 1.13
CA HIS A 162 14.01 -3.02 1.69
C HIS A 162 14.17 -1.90 0.66
N ASP A 163 15.01 -2.08 -0.34
CA ASP A 163 15.31 -1.07 -1.36
C ASP A 163 14.32 -1.07 -2.54
N TYR A 164 13.30 -1.93 -2.51
CA TYR A 164 12.28 -1.91 -3.56
C TYR A 164 11.26 -0.80 -3.31
N HIS A 165 11.09 0.04 -4.33
CA HIS A 165 10.18 1.19 -4.34
C HIS A 165 8.86 0.79 -5.00
N LEU A 166 7.76 0.81 -4.27
CA LEU A 166 6.42 0.50 -4.75
C LEU A 166 5.59 1.78 -4.95
N LEU A 167 4.62 1.73 -5.84
CA LEU A 167 3.67 2.85 -6.00
C LEU A 167 2.81 3.01 -4.74
N SER A 168 2.32 1.91 -4.20
CA SER A 168 1.67 1.85 -2.90
C SER A 168 1.61 0.42 -2.37
N VAL A 169 1.46 0.28 -1.05
CA VAL A 169 1.27 -0.98 -0.35
C VAL A 169 0.30 -0.79 0.80
N ILE A 170 -0.40 -1.85 1.19
CA ILE A 170 -1.34 -1.81 2.31
C ILE A 170 -0.83 -2.72 3.43
N ILE A 171 -0.76 -2.16 4.63
CA ILE A 171 -0.59 -2.91 5.87
C ILE A 171 -1.99 -3.09 6.46
N GLU A 172 -2.35 -4.34 6.73
CA GLU A 172 -3.66 -4.69 7.26
C GLU A 172 -3.53 -5.51 8.52
N GLY A 173 -4.44 -5.26 9.46
CA GLY A 173 -4.51 -5.99 10.71
C GLY A 173 -5.81 -5.76 11.44
N LYS A 174 -5.91 -6.34 12.63
CA LYS A 174 -6.99 -6.08 13.57
C LYS A 174 -6.45 -6.04 14.99
N CYS A 175 -7.18 -5.38 15.87
CA CYS A 175 -6.86 -5.37 17.30
C CYS A 175 -8.13 -5.33 18.13
N PRO A 176 -8.08 -5.66 19.43
CA PRO A 176 -9.12 -5.32 20.38
C PRO A 176 -9.40 -3.82 20.35
N GLN A 177 -10.65 -3.44 20.52
CA GLN A 177 -11.09 -2.03 20.44
C GLN A 177 -10.32 -1.13 21.42
N GLU A 178 -10.02 -1.62 22.62
CA GLU A 178 -9.22 -0.92 23.63
C GLU A 178 -7.77 -0.66 23.20
N ASN A 179 -7.23 -1.44 22.27
CA ASN A 179 -5.87 -1.27 21.75
C ASN A 179 -5.78 -0.24 20.62
N LEU A 180 -6.89 0.21 20.05
CA LEU A 180 -6.89 1.15 18.92
C LEU A 180 -6.10 2.42 19.25
N ILE A 181 -6.24 2.94 20.47
CA ILE A 181 -5.51 4.13 20.93
C ILE A 181 -3.99 3.94 20.84
N HIS A 182 -3.48 2.76 21.19
CA HIS A 182 -2.06 2.46 21.13
C HIS A 182 -1.55 2.32 19.69
N VAL A 183 -2.37 1.72 18.81
CA VAL A 183 -2.05 1.60 17.37
C VAL A 183 -1.97 2.98 16.73
N ILE A 184 -2.94 3.86 16.99
CA ILE A 184 -2.94 5.21 16.41
C ILE A 184 -1.78 6.05 16.96
N ALA A 185 -1.51 5.99 18.25
CA ALA A 185 -0.35 6.67 18.85
C ALA A 185 0.98 6.20 18.23
N ALA A 186 1.13 4.89 18.02
CA ALA A 186 2.31 4.34 17.35
C ALA A 186 2.45 4.83 15.91
N LEU A 187 1.32 4.96 15.18
CA LEU A 187 1.31 5.53 13.83
C LEU A 187 1.72 7.00 13.80
N GLN A 188 1.28 7.80 14.77
CA GLN A 188 1.68 9.21 14.92
C GLN A 188 3.17 9.39 15.24
N GLU A 189 3.78 8.42 15.92
CA GLU A 189 5.23 8.46 16.16
C GLU A 189 6.01 8.00 14.95
N VAL A 190 5.66 6.87 14.33
CA VAL A 190 6.43 6.33 13.21
C VAL A 190 6.31 7.18 11.93
N GLU A 191 5.26 7.99 11.77
CA GLU A 191 5.14 8.92 10.63
C GLU A 191 6.30 9.90 10.54
N LYS A 192 6.95 10.21 11.67
CA LYS A 192 8.11 11.11 11.76
C LYS A 192 9.41 10.47 11.26
N GLU A 193 9.42 9.15 11.08
CA GLU A 193 10.61 8.35 10.75
C GLU A 193 10.58 7.82 9.31
N ILE A 194 9.51 8.06 8.56
CA ILE A 194 9.31 7.57 7.21
C ILE A 194 9.33 8.70 6.18
N ASP A 195 9.82 8.40 4.98
CA ASP A 195 9.86 9.33 3.86
C ASP A 195 8.76 9.01 2.83
N THR A 196 7.52 8.91 3.32
CA THR A 196 6.34 8.63 2.50
C THR A 196 5.09 9.12 3.22
N VAL A 197 3.93 8.91 2.60
CA VAL A 197 2.62 9.26 3.17
C VAL A 197 1.76 8.02 3.33
N PHE A 198 0.85 8.04 4.30
CA PHE A 198 -0.18 7.02 4.42
C PHE A 198 -1.54 7.61 4.77
N SER A 199 -2.58 6.81 4.55
CA SER A 199 -3.92 7.07 5.08
C SER A 199 -4.40 5.90 5.92
N LEU A 200 -5.12 6.22 6.99
CA LEU A 200 -5.71 5.23 7.90
C LEU A 200 -7.17 4.97 7.53
N GLY A 201 -7.53 3.72 7.38
CA GLY A 201 -8.90 3.24 7.28
C GLY A 201 -9.22 2.31 8.44
N LEU A 202 -10.42 2.44 9.00
CA LEU A 202 -10.90 1.59 10.10
C LEU A 202 -12.15 0.82 9.67
N ILE A 203 -12.24 -0.44 10.10
CA ILE A 203 -13.46 -1.23 10.08
C ILE A 203 -13.97 -1.31 11.50
N LEU A 204 -15.17 -0.78 11.70
CA LEU A 204 -15.80 -0.73 13.00
C LEU A 204 -17.11 -1.52 12.98
N ARG A 205 -17.40 -2.22 14.06
CA ARG A 205 -18.71 -2.81 14.31
C ARG A 205 -19.54 -1.80 15.07
N VAL A 206 -20.71 -1.49 14.53
CA VAL A 206 -21.67 -0.61 15.18
C VAL A 206 -22.75 -1.44 15.91
N ASP A 207 -23.36 -0.87 16.93
CA ASP A 207 -24.49 -1.44 17.64
C ASP A 207 -25.81 -1.32 16.83
N GLU A 208 -26.94 -1.72 17.44
CA GLU A 208 -28.26 -1.66 16.82
C GLU A 208 -28.71 -0.22 16.49
N ASN A 209 -28.12 0.77 17.16
CA ASN A 209 -28.42 2.19 16.95
C ASN A 209 -27.47 2.83 15.93
N GLY A 210 -26.50 2.05 15.40
CA GLY A 210 -25.47 2.54 14.47
C GLY A 210 -24.35 3.31 15.16
N THR A 211 -24.14 3.12 16.47
CA THR A 211 -23.10 3.79 17.27
C THR A 211 -21.95 2.83 17.61
N THR A 212 -20.79 3.39 17.92
CA THR A 212 -19.59 2.66 18.37
C THR A 212 -18.73 3.54 19.26
N ASP A 213 -18.23 2.98 20.36
CA ASP A 213 -17.30 3.64 21.27
C ASP A 213 -15.84 3.59 20.75
N ALA A 214 -15.59 2.84 19.68
CA ALA A 214 -14.24 2.65 19.15
C ALA A 214 -13.58 3.96 18.67
N LEU A 215 -14.38 5.00 18.40
CA LEU A 215 -13.88 6.29 17.91
C LEU A 215 -13.58 7.30 19.01
N ASP A 216 -13.93 7.01 20.27
CA ASP A 216 -13.76 7.95 21.38
C ASP A 216 -12.27 8.32 21.60
N CYS A 217 -11.38 7.37 21.39
CA CYS A 217 -9.93 7.60 21.50
C CYS A 217 -9.36 8.58 20.45
N LEU A 218 -10.05 8.82 19.34
CA LEU A 218 -9.56 9.72 18.28
C LEU A 218 -9.46 11.16 18.76
N SER A 219 -10.42 11.61 19.56
CA SER A 219 -10.40 12.96 20.14
C SER A 219 -9.27 13.15 21.15
N GLU A 220 -8.91 12.11 21.90
CA GLU A 220 -7.79 12.12 22.84
C GLU A 220 -6.43 12.28 22.13
N LEU A 221 -6.31 11.74 20.92
CA LEU A 221 -5.10 11.77 20.09
C LEU A 221 -5.10 12.93 19.07
N ASN A 222 -6.05 13.85 19.13
CA ASN A 222 -6.24 14.94 18.17
C ASN A 222 -6.35 14.45 16.71
N VAL A 223 -7.04 13.33 16.50
CA VAL A 223 -7.31 12.78 15.16
C VAL A 223 -8.73 13.15 14.76
N ASP A 224 -8.84 13.94 13.69
CA ASP A 224 -10.12 14.35 13.14
C ASP A 224 -10.65 13.34 12.13
N LEU A 225 -11.93 12.99 12.24
CA LEU A 225 -12.63 12.26 11.19
C LEU A 225 -12.97 13.22 10.05
N PRO A 226 -12.65 12.90 8.79
CA PRO A 226 -13.02 13.76 7.68
C PRO A 226 -14.55 13.82 7.54
N TYR A 227 -15.09 15.02 7.39
CA TYR A 227 -16.53 15.24 7.18
C TYR A 227 -17.10 14.47 5.98
N ARG A 228 -16.25 14.21 4.97
CA ARG A 228 -16.57 13.42 3.78
C ARG A 228 -15.51 12.34 3.58
N GLY A 229 -15.49 11.37 4.46
CA GLY A 229 -14.74 10.14 4.24
C GLY A 229 -15.52 9.16 3.35
N LYS A 230 -14.84 8.14 2.87
CA LYS A 230 -15.49 6.98 2.26
C LYS A 230 -16.17 6.19 3.39
N VAL A 231 -17.45 6.42 3.57
CA VAL A 231 -18.26 5.64 4.51
C VAL A 231 -19.02 4.59 3.70
N ASN A 232 -18.65 3.32 3.86
CA ASN A 232 -19.42 2.21 3.34
C ASN A 232 -20.20 1.57 4.49
N VAL A 233 -21.51 1.62 4.37
CA VAL A 233 -22.39 0.83 5.23
C VAL A 233 -22.38 -0.58 4.64
N GLY A 234 -21.66 -1.46 5.30
CA GLY A 234 -21.20 -2.71 4.77
C GLY A 234 -22.22 -3.62 4.11
N LEU A 235 -21.78 -4.25 3.04
CA LEU A 235 -22.31 -5.52 2.55
C LEU A 235 -21.58 -6.69 3.25
N GLY A 236 -21.00 -6.45 4.44
CA GLY A 236 -20.36 -7.48 5.26
C GLY A 236 -21.38 -8.51 5.77
N LEU A 237 -20.86 -9.54 6.43
CA LEU A 237 -21.71 -10.55 7.06
C LEU A 237 -22.65 -9.88 8.06
N PRO A 238 -23.96 -10.20 8.03
CA PRO A 238 -24.89 -9.72 9.04
C PRO A 238 -24.41 -10.07 10.43
N LEU A 239 -24.61 -9.15 11.39
CA LEU A 239 -24.26 -9.37 12.80
C LEU A 239 -24.84 -10.67 13.40
N SER A 240 -25.93 -11.18 12.82
CA SER A 240 -26.57 -12.44 13.20
C SER A 240 -25.78 -13.69 12.81
N LEU A 241 -24.76 -13.55 11.98
CA LEU A 241 -23.91 -14.67 11.50
C LEU A 241 -22.46 -14.58 12.00
N ALA A 242 -22.14 -13.61 12.84
CA ALA A 242 -20.77 -13.38 13.37
C ALA A 242 -20.62 -13.87 14.80
#